data_667c8cc2da2f4fdab9fd190d3c1f2fd8
#
_entry.id   667c8cc2da2f4fdab9fd190d3c1f2fd8
#
_cell.length_a   1.000
_cell.length_b   1.000
_cell.length_c   1.000
_cell.angle_alpha   90.00
_cell.angle_beta   90.00
_cell.angle_gamma   90.00
#
_symmetry.space_group_name_H-M   'P 1'
#
loop_
_entity.id
_entity.type
_entity.pdbx_description
1 polymer ?
#
loop_
_entity_poly.entity_id
_entity_poly.type
_entity_poly.pdbx_seq_one_letter_code
_entity_poly.pdbx_strand_id
1 'polypeptide(L)'
;MKHLSECLESVRWVDEVVVRHLDQEAAEGGQYSGQVGTDWVLHLWGEERVGAELREELHQIRRAELQAEPTSYLIPIRSHLLGRWVKGSLWDPASSPRLCRQVEEPPFGGWSPASKNSWGTPGLLRGWIEDYSCSELRDGVDRVNSVSSLWAERLRSEGPRLSNVAMTVYPLRVLMRHLFIDGLFREGLAGLSLSALAAYVTLASAMKLWEARQSGSRVKGLS
;
A
#
# COMPACT_ATOMS: atom_id res chain seq x y z
N MET A 1 2.21 -1.69 -18.05
CA MET A 1 1.52 -0.70 -17.20
C MET A 1 0.18 -0.33 -17.85
N LYS A 2 -0.81 -1.20 -17.70
CA LYS A 2 -2.12 -1.13 -18.38
C LYS A 2 -2.97 0.07 -17.95
N HIS A 3 -2.78 0.57 -16.71
CA HIS A 3 -3.63 1.58 -16.09
C HIS A 3 -2.94 2.91 -15.75
N LEU A 4 -1.64 3.07 -16.04
CA LEU A 4 -0.90 4.27 -15.68
C LEU A 4 -1.43 5.54 -16.36
N SER A 5 -1.86 5.45 -17.63
CA SER A 5 -2.43 6.60 -18.34
C SER A 5 -3.70 7.13 -17.67
N GLU A 6 -4.54 6.23 -17.20
CA GLU A 6 -5.80 6.59 -16.52
C GLU A 6 -5.55 7.08 -15.08
N CYS A 7 -4.51 6.56 -14.41
CA CYS A 7 -4.04 7.10 -13.15
C CYS A 7 -3.61 8.56 -13.32
N LEU A 8 -2.72 8.83 -14.27
CA LEU A 8 -2.23 10.18 -14.56
C LEU A 8 -3.37 11.14 -14.97
N GLU A 9 -4.32 10.67 -15.77
CA GLU A 9 -5.49 11.47 -16.13
C GLU A 9 -6.34 11.84 -14.92
N SER A 10 -6.49 10.94 -13.95
CA SER A 10 -7.28 11.19 -12.74
C SER A 10 -6.68 12.28 -11.84
N VAL A 11 -5.37 12.55 -11.99
CA VAL A 11 -4.61 13.52 -11.17
C VAL A 11 -4.07 14.71 -11.97
N ARG A 12 -4.44 14.91 -13.22
CA ARG A 12 -3.94 16.01 -14.06
C ARG A 12 -4.21 17.44 -13.53
N TRP A 13 -5.00 17.55 -12.47
CA TRP A 13 -5.36 18.80 -11.79
C TRP A 13 -4.39 19.19 -10.67
N VAL A 14 -3.44 18.32 -10.30
CA VAL A 14 -2.39 18.60 -9.28
C VAL A 14 -1.28 19.46 -9.89
N ASP A 15 -0.49 20.09 -9.03
CA ASP A 15 0.57 21.01 -9.47
C ASP A 15 1.78 20.27 -10.06
N GLU A 16 2.10 19.10 -9.50
CA GLU A 16 3.25 18.28 -9.91
C GLU A 16 2.91 16.79 -9.83
N VAL A 17 3.44 15.99 -10.76
CA VAL A 17 3.35 14.53 -10.75
C VAL A 17 4.75 13.94 -10.88
N VAL A 18 5.14 13.14 -9.91
CA VAL A 18 6.39 12.37 -9.94
C VAL A 18 6.07 10.89 -10.12
N VAL A 19 6.58 10.29 -11.20
CA VAL A 19 6.40 8.86 -11.48
C VAL A 19 7.68 8.11 -11.15
N ARG A 20 7.57 7.06 -10.34
CA ARG A 20 8.69 6.20 -9.95
C ARG A 20 8.43 4.74 -10.28
N HIS A 21 9.48 4.00 -10.52
CA HIS A 21 9.45 2.55 -10.65
C HIS A 21 9.77 1.90 -9.31
N LEU A 22 9.09 0.79 -9.00
CA LEU A 22 9.29 0.03 -7.76
C LEU A 22 10.74 -0.40 -7.52
N ASP A 23 11.48 -0.73 -8.59
CA ASP A 23 12.88 -1.14 -8.50
C ASP A 23 13.80 0.02 -8.05
N GLN A 24 13.48 1.25 -8.43
CA GLN A 24 14.20 2.46 -7.98
C GLN A 24 13.91 2.79 -6.52
N GLU A 25 12.69 2.57 -6.08
CA GLU A 25 12.26 2.80 -4.69
C GLU A 25 13.02 1.91 -3.71
N ALA A 26 13.21 0.63 -4.07
CA ALA A 26 13.99 -0.31 -3.26
C ALA A 26 15.48 0.07 -3.17
N ALA A 27 16.04 0.65 -4.25
CA ALA A 27 17.45 1.05 -4.32
C ALA A 27 17.76 2.36 -3.56
N GLU A 28 16.80 3.28 -3.50
CA GLU A 28 16.96 4.63 -2.92
C GLU A 28 16.51 4.71 -1.44
N GLY A 29 16.13 3.59 -0.81
CA GLY A 29 15.70 3.53 0.59
C GLY A 29 14.41 4.30 0.89
N GLY A 30 13.59 4.58 -0.13
CA GLY A 30 12.28 5.24 0.05
C GLY A 30 12.32 6.74 0.34
N GLN A 31 13.48 7.42 0.26
CA GLN A 31 13.57 8.86 0.57
C GLN A 31 12.98 9.73 -0.55
N TYR A 32 11.81 10.30 -0.30
CA TYR A 32 11.09 11.22 -1.21
C TYR A 32 11.27 12.69 -0.88
N SER A 33 11.79 13.02 0.28
CA SER A 33 11.68 14.31 0.95
C SER A 33 12.37 15.50 0.27
N GLY A 34 13.08 15.31 -0.83
CA GLY A 34 13.81 16.39 -1.50
C GLY A 34 13.32 16.75 -2.92
N GLN A 35 12.31 16.07 -3.44
CA GLN A 35 11.99 16.14 -4.88
C GLN A 35 10.65 16.79 -5.23
N VAL A 36 9.81 17.11 -4.26
CA VAL A 36 8.47 17.68 -4.50
C VAL A 36 8.38 19.07 -3.87
N GLY A 37 8.04 20.07 -4.67
CA GLY A 37 7.93 21.47 -4.24
C GLY A 37 6.57 21.87 -3.64
N THR A 38 5.72 20.88 -3.24
CA THR A 38 4.35 21.12 -2.80
C THR A 38 4.13 20.82 -1.32
N ASP A 39 3.10 21.46 -0.72
CA ASP A 39 2.78 21.27 0.71
C ASP A 39 2.19 19.91 1.04
N TRP A 40 1.46 19.32 0.09
CA TRP A 40 0.79 18.04 0.23
C TRP A 40 1.24 17.06 -0.82
N VAL A 41 1.46 15.81 -0.43
CA VAL A 41 1.83 14.69 -1.31
C VAL A 41 0.76 13.61 -1.22
N LEU A 42 0.14 13.30 -2.35
CA LEU A 42 -0.78 12.19 -2.50
C LEU A 42 -0.05 11.00 -3.12
N HIS A 43 -0.09 9.88 -2.45
CA HIS A 43 0.56 8.64 -2.91
C HIS A 43 -0.43 7.72 -3.60
N LEU A 44 -0.13 7.36 -4.84
CA LEU A 44 -0.94 6.46 -5.66
C LEU A 44 -0.08 5.39 -6.32
N TRP A 45 -0.64 4.21 -6.48
CA TRP A 45 -0.10 3.21 -7.38
C TRP A 45 -0.54 3.48 -8.82
N GLY A 46 0.22 3.01 -9.81
CA GLY A 46 -0.09 3.24 -11.22
C GLY A 46 -1.40 2.63 -11.71
N GLU A 47 -2.01 1.75 -10.93
CA GLU A 47 -3.32 1.15 -11.18
C GLU A 47 -4.46 1.81 -10.39
N GLU A 48 -4.14 2.81 -9.56
CA GLU A 48 -5.12 3.54 -8.76
C GLU A 48 -5.58 4.82 -9.46
N ARG A 49 -6.78 5.26 -9.12
CA ARG A 49 -7.38 6.51 -9.62
C ARG A 49 -8.04 7.28 -8.49
N VAL A 50 -8.02 8.58 -8.60
CA VAL A 50 -8.75 9.47 -7.69
C VAL A 50 -10.20 9.56 -8.13
N GLY A 51 -11.13 9.10 -7.29
CA GLY A 51 -12.57 9.24 -7.53
C GLY A 51 -13.02 10.70 -7.47
N ALA A 52 -14.17 11.00 -8.07
CA ALA A 52 -14.69 12.38 -8.15
C ALA A 52 -14.93 13.01 -6.76
N GLU A 53 -15.49 12.26 -5.83
CA GLU A 53 -15.75 12.71 -4.46
C GLU A 53 -14.44 13.02 -3.72
N LEU A 54 -13.44 12.13 -3.84
CA LEU A 54 -12.11 12.35 -3.26
C LEU A 54 -11.45 13.60 -3.83
N ARG A 55 -11.56 13.82 -5.13
CA ARG A 55 -11.01 15.00 -5.79
C ARG A 55 -11.56 16.30 -5.19
N GLU A 56 -12.85 16.38 -4.93
CA GLU A 56 -13.47 17.57 -4.30
C GLU A 56 -12.97 17.78 -2.87
N GLU A 57 -12.82 16.72 -2.07
CA GLU A 57 -12.26 16.82 -0.72
C GLU A 57 -10.80 17.30 -0.76
N LEU A 58 -9.98 16.78 -1.69
CA LEU A 58 -8.58 17.21 -1.86
C LEU A 58 -8.47 18.69 -2.25
N HIS A 59 -9.39 19.19 -3.10
CA HIS A 59 -9.44 20.62 -3.40
C HIS A 59 -9.80 21.48 -2.17
N GLN A 60 -10.63 20.98 -1.27
CA GLN A 60 -10.96 21.68 -0.02
C GLN A 60 -9.74 21.72 0.92
N ILE A 61 -9.02 20.61 1.08
CA ILE A 61 -7.80 20.55 1.90
C ILE A 61 -6.72 21.50 1.37
N ARG A 62 -6.53 21.56 0.05
CA ARG A 62 -5.59 22.48 -0.58
C ARG A 62 -5.88 23.96 -0.27
N ARG A 63 -7.16 24.31 -0.08
CA ARG A 63 -7.61 25.69 0.23
C ARG A 63 -7.57 26.01 1.73
N ALA A 64 -7.47 24.98 2.58
CA ALA A 64 -7.42 25.17 4.02
C ALA A 64 -6.07 25.76 4.47
N GLU A 65 -6.08 26.44 5.61
CA GLU A 65 -4.86 27.01 6.16
C GLU A 65 -3.83 25.91 6.48
N LEU A 66 -2.58 26.12 6.06
CA LEU A 66 -1.47 25.17 6.18
C LEU A 66 -1.08 24.82 7.63
N GLN A 67 -1.55 25.58 8.62
CA GLN A 67 -1.23 25.37 10.03
C GLN A 67 -2.25 24.47 10.77
N ALA A 68 -3.35 24.10 10.11
CA ALA A 68 -4.38 23.26 10.74
C ALA A 68 -3.97 21.78 10.75
N GLU A 69 -4.19 21.09 11.87
CA GLU A 69 -4.20 19.63 11.92
C GLU A 69 -5.46 19.08 11.23
N PRO A 70 -5.42 17.88 10.67
CA PRO A 70 -4.34 16.87 10.68
C PRO A 70 -3.28 17.09 9.59
N THR A 71 -2.07 16.58 9.81
CA THR A 71 -0.94 16.62 8.87
C THR A 71 -0.92 15.46 7.88
N SER A 72 -1.80 14.50 8.07
CA SER A 72 -1.96 13.33 7.20
C SER A 72 -3.40 12.85 7.16
N TYR A 73 -3.79 12.15 6.10
CA TYR A 73 -5.13 11.62 5.92
C TYR A 73 -5.12 10.17 5.45
N LEU A 74 -5.97 9.37 6.10
CA LEU A 74 -6.37 8.06 5.60
C LEU A 74 -7.41 8.23 4.50
N ILE A 75 -7.24 7.54 3.40
CA ILE A 75 -8.18 7.56 2.28
C ILE A 75 -8.70 6.14 2.10
N PRO A 76 -10.03 5.94 2.15
CA PRO A 76 -10.61 4.64 1.87
C PRO A 76 -10.29 4.19 0.44
N ILE A 77 -10.06 2.89 0.27
CA ILE A 77 -9.78 2.29 -1.03
C ILE A 77 -10.89 1.32 -1.37
N ARG A 78 -11.31 1.29 -2.62
CA ARG A 78 -12.16 0.25 -3.18
C ARG A 78 -11.48 -0.39 -4.37
N SER A 79 -11.40 -1.73 -4.37
CA SER A 79 -10.79 -2.49 -5.45
C SER A 79 -11.83 -3.00 -6.43
N HIS A 80 -11.55 -2.83 -7.71
CA HIS A 80 -12.34 -3.44 -8.77
C HIS A 80 -11.87 -4.87 -8.99
N LEU A 81 -12.72 -5.84 -8.68
CA LEU A 81 -12.41 -7.26 -8.77
C LEU A 81 -13.55 -8.02 -9.44
N LEU A 82 -13.26 -8.75 -10.50
CA LEU A 82 -14.23 -9.59 -11.23
C LEU A 82 -15.52 -8.85 -11.60
N GLY A 83 -15.39 -7.61 -12.08
CA GLY A 83 -16.53 -6.77 -12.49
C GLY A 83 -17.32 -6.13 -11.33
N ARG A 84 -16.83 -6.20 -10.10
CA ARG A 84 -17.48 -5.64 -8.91
C ARG A 84 -16.54 -4.76 -8.11
N TRP A 85 -17.11 -3.77 -7.42
CA TRP A 85 -16.40 -2.99 -6.44
C TRP A 85 -16.43 -3.68 -5.08
N VAL A 86 -15.27 -3.87 -4.48
CA VAL A 86 -15.08 -4.44 -3.15
C VAL A 86 -14.37 -3.41 -2.28
N LYS A 87 -14.84 -3.21 -1.05
CA LYS A 87 -14.21 -2.31 -0.08
C LYS A 87 -12.87 -2.90 0.38
N GLY A 88 -11.82 -2.08 0.37
CA GLY A 88 -10.48 -2.47 0.82
C GLY A 88 -9.48 -2.55 -0.31
N SER A 89 -8.22 -2.64 0.06
CA SER A 89 -7.08 -2.84 -0.83
C SER A 89 -6.32 -4.10 -0.43
N LEU A 90 -5.79 -4.80 -1.44
CA LEU A 90 -4.88 -5.93 -1.24
C LEU A 90 -3.51 -5.50 -0.72
N TRP A 91 -3.10 -4.28 -1.09
CA TRP A 91 -1.71 -3.85 -1.05
C TRP A 91 -1.42 -2.87 0.08
N ASP A 92 -2.47 -2.30 0.65
CA ASP A 92 -2.35 -1.27 1.67
C ASP A 92 -3.26 -1.58 2.84
N PRO A 93 -2.71 -1.80 4.04
CA PRO A 93 -3.53 -1.85 5.23
C PRO A 93 -4.26 -0.50 5.37
N ALA A 94 -5.55 -0.55 5.69
CA ALA A 94 -6.43 0.62 5.88
C ALA A 94 -5.93 1.63 6.96
N SER A 95 -4.71 1.47 7.42
CA SER A 95 -4.06 2.27 8.46
C SER A 95 -2.89 3.12 7.95
N SER A 96 -2.55 3.09 6.66
CA SER A 96 -1.48 3.92 6.11
C SER A 96 -2.06 5.20 5.53
N PRO A 97 -1.56 6.38 5.94
CA PRO A 97 -1.94 7.64 5.31
C PRO A 97 -1.54 7.66 3.84
N ARG A 98 -2.42 8.15 3.00
CA ARG A 98 -2.19 8.27 1.56
C ARG A 98 -1.98 9.72 1.11
N LEU A 99 -2.45 10.68 1.90
CA LEU A 99 -2.18 12.10 1.74
C LEU A 99 -1.39 12.58 2.95
N CYS A 100 -0.22 13.15 2.73
CA CYS A 100 0.67 13.60 3.79
C CYS A 100 1.25 14.98 3.46
N ARG A 101 1.60 15.75 4.48
CA ARG A 101 2.43 16.93 4.28
C ARG A 101 3.86 16.52 3.92
N GLN A 102 4.56 17.37 3.18
CA GLN A 102 5.88 17.12 2.59
C GLN A 102 6.98 16.63 3.55
N VAL A 103 6.82 16.85 4.84
CA VAL A 103 7.91 16.64 5.84
C VAL A 103 8.09 15.17 6.20
N GLU A 104 7.18 14.29 5.82
CA GLU A 104 7.16 12.91 6.32
C GLU A 104 7.01 11.90 5.18
N GLU A 105 7.92 10.94 5.15
CA GLU A 105 7.86 9.83 4.20
C GLU A 105 6.66 8.92 4.50
N PRO A 106 5.76 8.70 3.55
CA PRO A 106 4.74 7.70 3.73
C PRO A 106 5.37 6.30 3.70
N PRO A 107 4.95 5.40 4.57
CA PRO A 107 5.34 4.02 4.47
C PRO A 107 4.63 3.38 3.26
N PHE A 108 5.16 3.55 2.06
CA PHE A 108 4.79 2.70 0.95
C PHE A 108 5.22 1.27 1.28
N GLY A 109 4.27 0.39 1.42
CA GLY A 109 4.51 -0.99 1.78
C GLY A 109 4.18 -1.29 3.24
N GLY A 110 3.02 -1.08 3.58
CA GLY A 110 2.03 -1.55 4.54
C GLY A 110 2.40 -2.35 5.76
N TRP A 111 3.66 -2.60 6.11
CA TRP A 111 3.94 -3.42 7.28
C TRP A 111 5.20 -3.04 8.05
N SER A 112 5.40 -1.76 8.33
CA SER A 112 6.36 -1.37 9.36
C SER A 112 5.60 -0.94 10.62
N PRO A 113 5.73 -1.67 11.74
CA PRO A 113 5.21 -1.23 13.03
C PRO A 113 5.82 0.09 13.51
N ALA A 114 6.99 0.45 12.98
CA ALA A 114 7.72 1.66 13.35
C ALA A 114 7.09 2.94 12.76
N SER A 115 6.35 2.87 11.67
CA SER A 115 5.78 4.05 11.00
C SER A 115 4.54 4.63 11.70
N LYS A 116 3.93 3.89 12.64
CA LYS A 116 2.70 4.34 13.31
C LYS A 116 2.85 5.56 14.21
N ASN A 117 4.05 5.91 14.62
CA ASN A 117 4.28 6.96 15.62
C ASN A 117 4.68 8.32 15.03
N SER A 118 4.97 8.41 13.71
CA SER A 118 5.46 9.64 13.08
C SER A 118 4.35 10.59 12.63
N TRP A 119 3.13 10.08 12.42
CA TRP A 119 2.09 10.79 11.67
C TRP A 119 1.06 11.55 12.51
N GLY A 120 1.17 11.56 13.83
CA GLY A 120 0.12 12.09 14.68
C GLY A 120 -1.19 11.30 14.53
N THR A 121 -2.32 11.96 14.73
CA THR A 121 -3.64 11.36 14.48
C THR A 121 -4.10 11.73 13.07
N PRO A 122 -4.11 10.79 12.11
CA PRO A 122 -4.51 11.10 10.74
C PRO A 122 -6.00 11.42 10.67
N GLY A 123 -6.35 12.37 9.81
CA GLY A 123 -7.74 12.59 9.40
C GLY A 123 -8.25 11.44 8.54
N LEU A 124 -9.57 11.37 8.36
CA LEU A 124 -10.22 10.38 7.50
C LEU A 124 -11.03 11.11 6.42
N LEU A 125 -10.74 10.82 5.16
CA LEU A 125 -11.53 11.29 4.02
C LEU A 125 -12.69 10.33 3.73
N ARG A 126 -13.70 10.83 3.04
CA ARG A 126 -14.90 10.05 2.65
C ARG A 126 -14.81 9.52 1.22
N GLY A 127 -14.17 10.28 0.35
CA GLY A 127 -13.94 9.90 -1.03
C GLY A 127 -12.98 8.71 -1.13
N TRP A 128 -13.01 8.01 -2.25
CA TRP A 128 -12.32 6.74 -2.45
C TRP A 128 -11.18 6.87 -3.45
N ILE A 129 -10.09 6.14 -3.16
CA ILE A 129 -9.16 5.70 -4.20
C ILE A 129 -9.76 4.45 -4.85
N GLU A 130 -9.79 4.44 -6.16
CA GLU A 130 -10.26 3.33 -6.98
C GLU A 130 -9.08 2.50 -7.46
N ASP A 131 -8.97 1.26 -6.98
CA ASP A 131 -7.88 0.34 -7.28
C ASP A 131 -8.30 -0.68 -8.35
N TYR A 132 -7.64 -0.65 -9.49
CA TYR A 132 -7.86 -1.55 -10.62
C TYR A 132 -6.78 -2.63 -10.75
N SER A 133 -5.90 -2.76 -9.79
CA SER A 133 -4.77 -3.70 -9.80
C SER A 133 -5.19 -5.17 -9.87
N CYS A 134 -6.42 -5.47 -9.50
CA CYS A 134 -7.00 -6.81 -9.48
C CYS A 134 -8.26 -6.94 -10.33
N SER A 135 -8.39 -6.15 -11.40
CA SER A 135 -9.55 -6.22 -12.29
C SER A 135 -9.77 -7.63 -12.85
N GLU A 136 -8.67 -8.33 -13.13
CA GLU A 136 -8.63 -9.76 -13.43
C GLU A 136 -7.84 -10.49 -12.34
N LEU A 137 -8.22 -11.72 -12.03
CA LEU A 137 -7.52 -12.52 -11.00
C LEU A 137 -6.05 -12.75 -11.36
N ARG A 138 -5.75 -12.88 -12.65
CA ARG A 138 -4.39 -13.02 -13.16
C ARG A 138 -3.52 -11.81 -12.80
N ASP A 139 -4.03 -10.59 -13.04
CA ASP A 139 -3.31 -9.35 -12.72
C ASP A 139 -3.00 -9.28 -11.22
N GLY A 140 -3.96 -9.70 -10.38
CA GLY A 140 -3.78 -9.79 -8.94
C GLY A 140 -2.68 -10.77 -8.52
N VAL A 141 -2.62 -11.95 -9.13
CA VAL A 141 -1.58 -12.96 -8.84
C VAL A 141 -0.20 -12.48 -9.30
N ASP A 142 -0.10 -11.89 -10.50
CA ASP A 142 1.16 -11.35 -11.02
C ASP A 142 1.70 -10.24 -10.11
N ARG A 143 0.80 -9.39 -9.62
CA ARG A 143 1.16 -8.33 -8.69
C ARG A 143 1.60 -8.85 -7.31
N VAL A 144 0.98 -9.92 -6.80
CA VAL A 144 1.43 -10.58 -5.56
C VAL A 144 2.92 -10.87 -5.61
N ASN A 145 3.42 -11.37 -6.73
CA ASN A 145 4.84 -11.72 -6.86
C ASN A 145 5.75 -10.48 -6.74
N SER A 146 5.40 -9.38 -7.40
CA SER A 146 6.17 -8.13 -7.35
C SER A 146 6.13 -7.49 -5.95
N VAL A 147 4.94 -7.31 -5.40
CA VAL A 147 4.75 -6.68 -4.08
C VAL A 147 5.35 -7.52 -2.96
N SER A 148 5.24 -8.85 -3.01
CA SER A 148 5.83 -9.72 -1.98
C SER A 148 7.35 -9.70 -2.00
N SER A 149 7.99 -9.48 -3.15
CA SER A 149 9.45 -9.30 -3.23
C SER A 149 9.88 -8.00 -2.57
N LEU A 150 9.18 -6.90 -2.87
CA LEU A 150 9.43 -5.60 -2.27
C LEU A 150 9.28 -5.64 -0.73
N TRP A 151 8.20 -6.27 -0.24
CA TRP A 151 7.98 -6.40 1.21
C TRP A 151 9.02 -7.28 1.89
N ALA A 152 9.43 -8.37 1.25
CA ALA A 152 10.48 -9.25 1.79
C ALA A 152 11.82 -8.51 1.91
N GLU A 153 12.20 -7.71 0.92
CA GLU A 153 13.41 -6.91 0.93
C GLU A 153 13.37 -5.83 2.02
N ARG A 154 12.26 -5.13 2.14
CA ARG A 154 12.06 -4.11 3.18
C ARG A 154 12.07 -4.71 4.58
N LEU A 155 11.42 -5.86 4.79
CA LEU A 155 11.48 -6.59 6.07
C LEU A 155 12.89 -7.09 6.38
N ARG A 156 13.71 -7.37 5.36
CA ARG A 156 15.10 -7.78 5.51
C ARG A 156 15.99 -6.62 5.95
N SER A 157 15.81 -5.42 5.36
CA SER A 157 16.64 -4.24 5.62
C SER A 157 16.26 -3.51 6.91
N GLU A 158 14.97 -3.31 7.16
CA GLU A 158 14.46 -2.43 8.21
C GLU A 158 13.60 -3.15 9.26
N GLY A 159 13.17 -4.38 8.95
CA GLY A 159 12.14 -5.06 9.72
C GLY A 159 12.64 -5.73 11.00
N PRO A 160 11.75 -5.92 11.98
CA PRO A 160 12.04 -6.71 13.17
C PRO A 160 12.35 -8.16 12.78
N ARG A 161 13.18 -8.83 13.58
CA ARG A 161 13.43 -10.27 13.42
C ARG A 161 12.15 -11.06 13.72
N LEU A 162 11.37 -11.33 12.68
CA LEU A 162 10.16 -12.14 12.78
C LEU A 162 10.52 -13.59 13.10
N SER A 163 9.85 -14.17 14.09
CA SER A 163 9.98 -15.60 14.38
C SER A 163 9.28 -16.43 13.30
N ASN A 164 9.71 -17.68 13.11
CA ASN A 164 9.08 -18.59 12.15
C ASN A 164 7.59 -18.80 12.45
N VAL A 165 7.22 -18.82 13.73
CA VAL A 165 5.80 -18.91 14.15
C VAL A 165 5.01 -17.68 13.69
N ALA A 166 5.55 -16.48 13.87
CA ALA A 166 4.90 -15.25 13.42
C ALA A 166 4.71 -15.26 11.90
N MET A 167 5.72 -15.70 11.14
CA MET A 167 5.64 -15.81 9.68
C MET A 167 4.52 -16.76 9.21
N THR A 168 4.28 -17.84 9.96
CA THR A 168 3.24 -18.84 9.60
C THR A 168 1.84 -18.38 10.01
N VAL A 169 1.70 -17.79 11.20
CA VAL A 169 0.38 -17.43 11.76
C VAL A 169 -0.15 -16.12 11.16
N TYR A 170 0.73 -15.20 10.77
CA TYR A 170 0.32 -13.89 10.32
C TYR A 170 -0.55 -13.89 9.05
N PRO A 171 -0.26 -14.68 7.99
CA PRO A 171 -1.13 -14.78 6.82
C PRO A 171 -2.56 -15.22 7.18
N LEU A 172 -2.69 -16.18 8.11
CA LEU A 172 -4.00 -16.63 8.57
C LEU A 172 -4.75 -15.51 9.32
N ARG A 173 -4.04 -14.73 10.15
CA ARG A 173 -4.63 -13.57 10.81
C ARG A 173 -5.12 -12.53 9.80
N VAL A 174 -4.35 -12.27 8.74
CA VAL A 174 -4.74 -11.35 7.67
C VAL A 174 -6.01 -11.84 6.99
N LEU A 175 -6.08 -13.13 6.62
CA LEU A 175 -7.27 -13.73 6.04
C LEU A 175 -8.50 -13.55 6.95
N MET A 176 -8.38 -13.94 8.21
CA MET A 176 -9.49 -13.85 9.18
C MET A 176 -9.92 -12.41 9.43
N ARG A 177 -8.96 -11.49 9.53
CA ARG A 177 -9.24 -10.07 9.69
C ARG A 177 -10.06 -9.54 8.51
N HIS A 178 -9.58 -9.73 7.28
CA HIS A 178 -10.28 -9.26 6.09
C HIS A 178 -11.68 -9.86 5.95
N LEU A 179 -11.81 -11.15 6.18
CA LEU A 179 -13.11 -11.81 6.11
C LEU A 179 -14.10 -11.29 7.16
N PHE A 180 -13.69 -11.23 8.42
CA PHE A 180 -14.64 -11.05 9.52
C PHE A 180 -14.63 -9.63 10.10
N ILE A 181 -13.46 -8.98 10.25
CA ILE A 181 -13.37 -7.63 10.83
C ILE A 181 -13.68 -6.58 9.77
N ASP A 182 -13.10 -6.72 8.57
CA ASP A 182 -13.35 -5.79 7.46
C ASP A 182 -14.66 -6.15 6.71
N GLY A 183 -15.29 -7.26 7.07
CA GLY A 183 -16.63 -7.66 6.61
C GLY A 183 -16.68 -8.17 5.17
N LEU A 184 -15.54 -8.53 4.56
CA LEU A 184 -15.46 -8.96 3.16
C LEU A 184 -16.20 -10.27 2.87
N PHE A 185 -16.54 -11.07 3.89
CA PHE A 185 -17.39 -12.26 3.69
C PHE A 185 -18.77 -11.91 3.08
N ARG A 186 -19.25 -10.68 3.29
CA ARG A 186 -20.52 -10.19 2.73
C ARG A 186 -20.47 -9.95 1.23
N GLU A 187 -19.27 -9.76 0.68
CA GLU A 187 -19.04 -9.58 -0.75
C GLU A 187 -18.96 -10.92 -1.52
N GLY A 188 -19.22 -12.03 -0.81
CA GLY A 188 -19.25 -13.38 -1.39
C GLY A 188 -17.88 -13.81 -1.94
N LEU A 189 -17.88 -14.41 -3.14
CA LEU A 189 -16.66 -14.93 -3.76
C LEU A 189 -15.61 -13.84 -4.03
N ALA A 190 -16.03 -12.63 -4.39
CA ALA A 190 -15.12 -11.52 -4.64
C ALA A 190 -14.37 -11.12 -3.35
N GLY A 191 -15.08 -10.98 -2.23
CA GLY A 191 -14.48 -10.70 -0.94
C GLY A 191 -13.55 -11.81 -0.43
N LEU A 192 -13.95 -13.08 -0.65
CA LEU A 192 -13.10 -14.23 -0.34
C LEU A 192 -11.82 -14.22 -1.18
N SER A 193 -11.91 -13.95 -2.49
CA SER A 193 -10.77 -13.88 -3.39
C SER A 193 -9.81 -12.76 -2.98
N LEU A 194 -10.33 -11.58 -2.66
CA LEU A 194 -9.54 -10.44 -2.17
C LEU A 194 -8.81 -10.80 -0.88
N SER A 195 -9.52 -11.38 0.09
CA SER A 195 -8.94 -11.81 1.37
C SER A 195 -7.87 -12.89 1.20
N ALA A 196 -8.08 -13.82 0.30
CA ALA A 196 -7.12 -14.89 -0.01
C ALA A 196 -5.84 -14.33 -0.68
N LEU A 197 -5.98 -13.38 -1.62
CA LEU A 197 -4.85 -12.71 -2.25
C LEU A 197 -4.04 -11.89 -1.21
N ALA A 198 -4.69 -11.17 -0.30
CA ALA A 198 -4.02 -10.43 0.78
C ALA A 198 -3.22 -11.37 1.71
N ALA A 199 -3.80 -12.52 2.08
CA ALA A 199 -3.11 -13.55 2.84
C ALA A 199 -1.93 -14.15 2.05
N TYR A 200 -2.12 -14.35 0.74
CA TYR A 200 -1.09 -14.89 -0.14
C TYR A 200 0.12 -13.94 -0.29
N VAL A 201 -0.10 -12.62 -0.46
CA VAL A 201 0.98 -11.63 -0.43
C VAL A 201 1.81 -11.76 0.85
N THR A 202 1.13 -11.85 1.98
CA THR A 202 1.79 -11.93 3.29
C THR A 202 2.59 -13.22 3.43
N LEU A 203 2.02 -14.35 2.99
CA LEU A 203 2.70 -15.64 2.98
C LEU A 203 3.92 -15.63 2.05
N ALA A 204 3.76 -15.15 0.81
CA ALA A 204 4.82 -15.07 -0.18
C ALA A 204 5.98 -14.19 0.31
N SER A 205 5.68 -13.05 0.94
CA SER A 205 6.69 -12.17 1.56
C SER A 205 7.46 -12.89 2.66
N ALA A 206 6.77 -13.61 3.53
CA ALA A 206 7.38 -14.39 4.60
C ALA A 206 8.29 -15.51 4.06
N MET A 207 7.83 -16.21 3.02
CA MET A 207 8.63 -17.28 2.38
C MET A 207 9.89 -16.72 1.71
N LYS A 208 9.80 -15.62 0.97
CA LYS A 208 10.94 -14.95 0.34
C LYS A 208 11.94 -14.43 1.39
N LEU A 209 11.44 -13.85 2.48
CA LEU A 209 12.29 -13.42 3.60
C LEU A 209 13.01 -14.60 4.26
N TRP A 210 12.33 -15.72 4.45
CA TRP A 210 12.92 -16.94 5.00
C TRP A 210 14.00 -17.50 4.08
N GLU A 211 13.75 -17.59 2.76
CA GLU A 211 14.71 -18.02 1.75
C GLU A 211 15.96 -17.14 1.75
N ALA A 212 15.81 -15.81 1.77
CA ALA A 212 16.92 -14.87 1.81
C ALA A 212 17.79 -15.05 3.08
N ARG A 213 17.18 -15.36 4.23
CA ARG A 213 17.89 -15.66 5.47
C ARG A 213 18.71 -16.95 5.38
N GLN A 214 18.17 -17.99 4.75
CA GLN A 214 18.87 -19.27 4.57
C GLN A 214 20.06 -19.13 3.61
N SER A 215 19.90 -18.40 2.52
CA SER A 215 20.96 -18.13 1.54
C SER A 215 22.12 -17.35 2.15
N GLY A 216 21.84 -16.34 2.98
CA GLY A 216 22.86 -15.56 3.70
C GLY A 216 23.63 -16.37 4.75
N SER A 217 23.02 -17.39 5.35
CA SER A 217 23.71 -18.28 6.31
C SER A 217 24.60 -19.30 5.64
N ARG A 218 24.28 -19.75 4.43
CA ARG A 218 25.12 -20.69 3.65
C ARG A 218 26.44 -20.06 3.20
N VAL A 219 26.44 -18.78 2.83
CA VAL A 219 27.67 -18.07 2.41
C VAL A 219 28.62 -17.84 3.58
N LYS A 220 28.10 -17.61 4.80
CA LYS A 220 28.93 -17.43 6.01
C LYS A 220 29.49 -18.72 6.59
N GLY A 221 29.00 -19.88 6.20
CA GLY A 221 29.50 -21.19 6.64
C GLY A 221 30.59 -21.80 5.73
N LEU A 222 30.96 -21.13 4.65
CA LEU A 222 31.98 -21.54 3.68
C LEU A 222 33.24 -20.67 3.72
N SER A 223 33.28 -19.70 4.62
CA SER A 223 34.47 -18.87 4.95
C SER A 223 35.02 -19.25 6.29
#